data_9e394b6b28ab1b1ce4c9c5052bb91a25
#
_entry.id   9e394b6b28ab1b1ce4c9c5052bb91a25
#
_cell.length_a   1.000
_cell.length_b   1.000
_cell.length_c   1.000
_cell.angle_alpha   90.00
_cell.angle_beta   90.00
_cell.angle_gamma   90.00
#
_symmetry.space_group_name_H-M   'P 1'
#
loop_
_entity.id
_entity.type
_entity.pdbx_description
1 polymer ?
#
loop_
_entity_poly.entity_id
_entity_poly.type
_entity_poly.pdbx_seq_one_letter_code
_entity_poly.pdbx_strand_id
1 'polypeptide(L)'
;MSTTGPTGPQPPADITEAEIKLYMSTNPGSTREDAIAFYNQFRAKPTAPTGADGGTPSRTFQTQRSATTYTRQQVDGFARSIAQNAIGRTLSDDEWTQLTRSVNFASKKNPTISSSVTNRSGSGTSLTSFSNRGGLDQQQFVQAKLEQSDEYAAYQKATTYFDSMMSALRGPAGGGI
;
A
#
# COMPACT_ATOMS: atom_id res chain seq x y z
N MET A 1 -18.94 -2.47 -49.49
CA MET A 1 -18.85 -1.47 -48.40
C MET A 1 -18.10 -2.11 -47.27
N SER A 2 -16.81 -1.82 -47.12
CA SER A 2 -15.95 -2.36 -46.05
C SER A 2 -15.97 -1.39 -44.87
N THR A 3 -16.54 -1.79 -43.76
CA THR A 3 -16.51 -1.04 -42.49
C THR A 3 -15.18 -1.28 -41.83
N THR A 4 -14.25 -0.35 -41.96
CA THR A 4 -13.04 -0.29 -41.15
C THR A 4 -13.46 0.21 -39.78
N GLY A 5 -13.52 -0.70 -38.80
CA GLY A 5 -13.73 -0.33 -37.38
C GLY A 5 -12.59 0.53 -36.87
N PRO A 6 -12.83 1.39 -35.84
CA PRO A 6 -11.80 2.23 -35.27
C PRO A 6 -10.69 1.33 -34.70
N THR A 7 -9.51 1.39 -35.29
CA THR A 7 -8.31 0.75 -34.78
C THR A 7 -7.86 1.57 -33.57
N GLY A 8 -8.24 1.14 -32.35
CA GLY A 8 -7.66 1.68 -31.13
C GLY A 8 -6.13 1.48 -31.12
N PRO A 9 -5.38 2.21 -30.27
CA PRO A 9 -3.93 2.10 -30.22
C PRO A 9 -3.53 0.64 -29.99
N GLN A 10 -2.81 0.09 -30.96
CA GLN A 10 -2.32 -1.28 -30.90
C GLN A 10 -1.18 -1.33 -29.88
N PRO A 11 -1.21 -2.25 -28.92
CA PRO A 11 -0.12 -2.39 -27.96
C PRO A 11 1.19 -2.65 -28.69
N PRO A 12 2.33 -2.14 -28.20
CA PRO A 12 3.63 -2.53 -28.71
C PRO A 12 3.76 -4.07 -28.69
N ALA A 13 4.48 -4.64 -29.62
CA ALA A 13 4.57 -6.08 -29.86
C ALA A 13 4.93 -6.96 -28.67
N ASP A 14 5.35 -6.35 -27.56
CA ASP A 14 5.85 -7.02 -26.35
C ASP A 14 4.90 -6.97 -25.16
N ILE A 15 3.72 -6.32 -25.26
CA ILE A 15 2.71 -6.28 -24.18
C ILE A 15 1.58 -7.23 -24.51
N THR A 16 1.39 -8.24 -23.67
CA THR A 16 0.36 -9.25 -23.87
C THR A 16 -1.00 -8.79 -23.29
N GLU A 17 -2.09 -9.26 -23.89
CA GLU A 17 -3.46 -9.02 -23.38
C GLU A 17 -3.64 -9.54 -21.92
N ALA A 18 -2.88 -10.57 -21.54
CA ALA A 18 -2.89 -11.11 -20.19
C ALA A 18 -2.31 -10.11 -19.18
N GLU A 19 -1.25 -9.41 -19.53
CA GLU A 19 -0.64 -8.36 -18.70
C GLU A 19 -1.58 -7.15 -18.56
N ILE A 20 -2.23 -6.75 -19.66
CA ILE A 20 -3.22 -5.65 -19.62
C ILE A 20 -4.38 -6.01 -18.69
N LYS A 21 -4.94 -7.21 -18.80
CA LYS A 21 -6.00 -7.69 -17.93
C LYS A 21 -5.56 -7.77 -16.48
N LEU A 22 -4.34 -8.23 -16.21
CA LEU A 22 -3.78 -8.30 -14.87
C LEU A 22 -3.67 -6.90 -14.27
N TYR A 23 -3.17 -5.92 -15.03
CA TYR A 23 -3.08 -4.53 -14.56
C TYR A 23 -4.47 -3.96 -14.21
N MET A 24 -5.45 -4.13 -15.08
CA MET A 24 -6.82 -3.64 -14.87
C MET A 24 -7.50 -4.33 -13.68
N SER A 25 -7.22 -5.62 -13.44
CA SER A 25 -7.78 -6.34 -12.28
C SER A 25 -7.18 -5.89 -10.94
N THR A 26 -5.93 -5.42 -10.94
CA THR A 26 -5.25 -4.93 -9.74
C THR A 26 -5.46 -3.43 -9.50
N ASN A 27 -5.93 -2.70 -10.52
CA ASN A 27 -6.19 -1.26 -10.46
C ASN A 27 -7.63 -0.98 -10.94
N PRO A 28 -8.66 -1.16 -10.08
CA PRO A 28 -10.05 -0.93 -10.45
C PRO A 28 -10.26 0.52 -10.90
N GLY A 29 -10.87 0.69 -12.08
CA GLY A 29 -11.12 1.99 -12.69
C GLY A 29 -10.04 2.46 -13.67
N SER A 30 -8.93 1.72 -13.84
CA SER A 30 -7.95 2.00 -14.90
C SER A 30 -8.46 1.52 -16.27
N THR A 31 -8.06 2.23 -17.30
CA THR A 31 -8.38 1.91 -18.68
C THR A 31 -7.31 1.00 -19.32
N ARG A 32 -7.61 0.46 -20.50
CA ARG A 32 -6.63 -0.28 -21.29
C ARG A 32 -5.42 0.58 -21.67
N GLU A 33 -5.67 1.84 -21.98
CA GLU A 33 -4.67 2.85 -22.30
C GLU A 33 -3.74 3.11 -21.12
N ASP A 34 -4.27 3.17 -19.91
CA ASP A 34 -3.47 3.33 -18.67
C ASP A 34 -2.55 2.13 -18.46
N ALA A 35 -3.04 0.92 -18.72
CA ALA A 35 -2.23 -0.29 -18.66
C ALA A 35 -1.09 -0.26 -19.68
N ILE A 36 -1.39 0.12 -20.92
CA ILE A 36 -0.39 0.24 -22.01
C ILE A 36 0.63 1.33 -21.67
N ALA A 37 0.19 2.50 -21.19
CA ALA A 37 1.08 3.59 -20.78
C ALA A 37 1.98 3.17 -19.62
N PHE A 38 1.43 2.46 -18.64
CA PHE A 38 2.20 1.89 -17.52
C PHE A 38 3.30 0.96 -18.03
N TYR A 39 2.97 -0.03 -18.85
CA TYR A 39 3.97 -0.96 -19.36
C TYR A 39 4.98 -0.29 -20.30
N ASN A 40 4.56 0.69 -21.10
CA ASN A 40 5.48 1.47 -21.94
C ASN A 40 6.46 2.30 -21.12
N GLN A 41 6.03 2.85 -19.99
CA GLN A 41 6.91 3.58 -19.08
C GLN A 41 8.01 2.69 -18.50
N PHE A 42 7.70 1.41 -18.26
CA PHE A 42 8.65 0.45 -17.68
C PHE A 42 9.39 -0.39 -18.74
N ARG A 43 8.83 -0.53 -19.94
CA ARG A 43 9.44 -1.24 -21.09
C ARG A 43 9.94 -0.30 -22.16
N ALA A 44 10.24 0.97 -21.83
CA ALA A 44 10.79 1.89 -22.82
C ALA A 44 11.94 1.22 -23.59
N LYS A 45 11.68 0.94 -24.86
CA LYS A 45 12.59 0.27 -25.76
C LYS A 45 13.93 0.99 -25.72
N PRO A 46 15.06 0.31 -25.49
CA PRO A 46 16.35 0.96 -25.62
C PRO A 46 16.51 1.38 -27.08
N THR A 47 16.40 2.68 -27.33
CA THR A 47 16.79 3.25 -28.60
C THR A 47 18.30 3.05 -28.71
N ALA A 48 18.74 2.16 -29.53
CA ALA A 48 20.14 1.91 -29.76
C ALA A 48 20.78 3.19 -30.29
N PRO A 49 21.76 3.80 -29.64
CA PRO A 49 22.54 4.85 -30.24
C PRO A 49 23.47 4.23 -31.24
N THR A 50 23.29 4.62 -32.50
CA THR A 50 24.23 4.31 -33.60
C THR A 50 25.43 5.21 -33.43
N GLY A 51 26.59 4.67 -33.05
CA GLY A 51 27.84 5.40 -33.14
C GLY A 51 28.88 5.08 -32.06
N ALA A 52 29.98 4.48 -32.50
CA ALA A 52 31.35 4.55 -32.00
C ALA A 52 31.68 4.20 -30.54
N ASP A 53 32.41 3.12 -30.35
CA ASP A 53 33.39 2.84 -29.29
C ASP A 53 33.02 3.29 -27.85
N GLY A 54 32.00 2.69 -27.31
CA GLY A 54 31.68 2.80 -25.89
C GLY A 54 30.66 1.74 -25.53
N GLY A 55 30.86 1.00 -24.47
CA GLY A 55 30.01 -0.13 -24.07
C GLY A 55 28.52 0.20 -24.19
N THR A 56 27.76 -0.75 -24.70
CA THR A 56 26.31 -0.59 -24.96
C THR A 56 25.59 -0.13 -23.71
N PRO A 57 24.87 1.01 -23.72
CA PRO A 57 24.09 1.43 -22.58
C PRO A 57 23.07 0.35 -22.24
N SER A 58 23.07 -0.11 -20.99
CA SER A 58 22.16 -1.15 -20.53
C SER A 58 21.27 -0.61 -19.42
N ARG A 59 20.01 -1.03 -19.46
CA ARG A 59 19.02 -0.72 -18.43
C ARG A 59 18.58 -2.02 -17.78
N THR A 60 18.86 -2.16 -16.50
CA THR A 60 18.47 -3.34 -15.73
C THR A 60 17.32 -2.98 -14.79
N PHE A 61 16.28 -3.78 -14.83
CA PHE A 61 15.13 -3.68 -13.92
C PHE A 61 15.18 -4.84 -12.95
N GLN A 62 15.06 -4.55 -11.68
CA GLN A 62 14.87 -5.56 -10.66
C GLN A 62 13.63 -5.20 -9.84
N THR A 63 12.73 -6.15 -9.68
CA THR A 63 11.54 -6.01 -8.84
C THR A 63 11.57 -7.11 -7.81
N GLN A 64 11.52 -6.72 -6.54
CA GLN A 64 11.48 -7.63 -5.42
C GLN A 64 10.19 -7.41 -4.64
N ARG A 65 9.49 -8.50 -4.34
CA ARG A 65 8.34 -8.50 -3.43
C ARG A 65 8.79 -9.03 -2.08
N SER A 66 8.53 -8.28 -1.04
CA SER A 66 8.83 -8.70 0.33
C SER A 66 7.60 -8.50 1.22
N ALA A 67 7.26 -9.54 1.99
CA ALA A 67 6.26 -9.45 3.03
C ALA A 67 7.00 -9.47 4.38
N THR A 68 6.76 -8.45 5.19
CA THR A 68 7.34 -8.38 6.54
C THR A 68 6.54 -9.29 7.47
N THR A 69 7.24 -10.13 8.23
CA THR A 69 6.64 -10.92 9.30
C THR A 69 7.01 -10.28 10.64
N TYR A 70 6.00 -10.01 11.44
CA TYR A 70 6.12 -9.34 12.73
C TYR A 70 6.07 -10.35 13.86
N THR A 71 6.94 -10.18 14.86
CA THR A 71 6.85 -10.87 16.13
C THR A 71 5.76 -10.25 17.00
N ARG A 72 5.30 -10.98 18.01
CA ARG A 72 4.33 -10.46 18.99
C ARG A 72 4.83 -9.14 19.64
N GLN A 73 6.09 -9.08 20.03
CA GLN A 73 6.68 -7.88 20.65
C GLN A 73 6.65 -6.67 19.74
N GLN A 74 6.91 -6.87 18.44
CA GLN A 74 6.83 -5.78 17.45
C GLN A 74 5.40 -5.30 17.27
N VAL A 75 4.42 -6.22 17.23
CA VAL A 75 2.99 -5.85 17.15
C VAL A 75 2.56 -5.13 18.42
N ASP A 76 2.94 -5.62 19.60
CA ASP A 76 2.67 -4.96 20.88
C ASP A 76 3.23 -3.53 20.90
N GLY A 77 4.44 -3.33 20.40
CA GLY A 77 5.11 -2.04 20.39
C GLY A 77 4.33 -0.92 19.67
N PHE A 78 3.67 -1.21 18.55
CA PHE A 78 2.90 -0.20 17.84
C PHE A 78 1.39 -0.26 18.12
N ALA A 79 0.86 -1.39 18.56
CA ALA A 79 -0.58 -1.57 18.72
C ALA A 79 -1.10 -1.34 20.16
N ARG A 80 -0.21 -1.30 21.16
CA ARG A 80 -0.61 -1.12 22.58
C ARG A 80 -1.35 0.20 22.82
N SER A 81 -0.79 1.31 22.35
CA SER A 81 -1.42 2.62 22.48
C SER A 81 -2.74 2.70 21.71
N ILE A 82 -2.79 2.07 20.52
CA ILE A 82 -4.01 2.01 19.71
C ILE A 82 -5.11 1.25 20.46
N ALA A 83 -4.78 0.08 21.04
CA ALA A 83 -5.74 -0.70 21.81
C ALA A 83 -6.26 0.05 23.05
N GLN A 84 -5.36 0.69 23.81
CA GLN A 84 -5.76 1.50 24.95
C GLN A 84 -6.67 2.66 24.57
N ASN A 85 -6.41 3.31 23.45
CA ASN A 85 -7.24 4.42 22.97
C ASN A 85 -8.58 3.93 22.38
N ALA A 86 -8.58 2.79 21.70
CA ALA A 86 -9.76 2.27 21.03
C ALA A 86 -10.75 1.57 21.98
N ILE A 87 -10.24 0.73 22.87
CA ILE A 87 -11.05 -0.13 23.76
C ILE A 87 -10.81 0.10 25.25
N GLY A 88 -9.96 1.05 25.62
CA GLY A 88 -9.71 1.47 27.01
C GLY A 88 -8.91 0.48 27.86
N ARG A 89 -8.41 -0.62 27.28
CA ARG A 89 -7.63 -1.65 27.98
C ARG A 89 -6.49 -2.21 27.14
N THR A 90 -5.63 -2.97 27.78
CA THR A 90 -4.64 -3.80 27.10
C THR A 90 -5.28 -5.11 26.61
N LEU A 91 -4.79 -5.62 25.49
CA LEU A 91 -5.21 -6.92 24.95
C LEU A 91 -4.70 -8.07 25.84
N SER A 92 -5.46 -9.15 25.92
CA SER A 92 -5.06 -10.41 26.51
C SER A 92 -4.02 -11.15 25.63
N ASP A 93 -3.39 -12.19 26.15
CA ASP A 93 -2.40 -12.98 25.43
C ASP A 93 -2.94 -13.64 24.16
N ASP A 94 -4.19 -14.11 24.21
CA ASP A 94 -4.86 -14.72 23.07
C ASP A 94 -5.20 -13.68 22.00
N GLU A 95 -5.68 -12.52 22.41
CA GLU A 95 -5.97 -11.41 21.51
C GLU A 95 -4.70 -10.90 20.83
N TRP A 96 -3.60 -10.78 21.57
CA TRP A 96 -2.28 -10.45 21.00
C TRP A 96 -1.85 -11.47 19.96
N THR A 97 -2.06 -12.75 20.24
CA THR A 97 -1.70 -13.83 19.31
C THR A 97 -2.56 -13.76 18.04
N GLN A 98 -3.87 -13.53 18.16
CA GLN A 98 -4.77 -13.37 17.04
C GLN A 98 -4.46 -12.12 16.21
N LEU A 99 -4.19 -10.98 16.87
CA LEU A 99 -3.81 -9.75 16.20
C LEU A 99 -2.51 -9.92 15.42
N THR A 100 -1.50 -10.54 16.03
CA THR A 100 -0.21 -10.82 15.36
C THR A 100 -0.40 -11.70 14.12
N ARG A 101 -1.24 -12.72 14.20
CA ARG A 101 -1.58 -13.58 13.03
C ARG A 101 -2.28 -12.77 11.95
N SER A 102 -3.21 -11.90 12.33
CA SER A 102 -3.97 -11.06 11.39
C SER A 102 -3.07 -10.06 10.68
N VAL A 103 -2.17 -9.38 11.39
CA VAL A 103 -1.17 -8.45 10.83
C VAL A 103 -0.26 -9.18 9.85
N ASN A 104 0.27 -10.35 10.23
CA ASN A 104 1.14 -11.14 9.38
C ASN A 104 0.43 -11.66 8.12
N PHE A 105 -0.83 -12.06 8.24
CA PHE A 105 -1.64 -12.46 7.10
C PHE A 105 -1.91 -11.29 6.16
N ALA A 106 -2.25 -10.11 6.69
CA ALA A 106 -2.46 -8.91 5.91
C ALA A 106 -1.18 -8.43 5.22
N SER A 107 -0.02 -8.50 5.90
CA SER A 107 1.28 -8.16 5.31
C SER A 107 1.65 -9.10 4.14
N LYS A 108 1.35 -10.40 4.25
CA LYS A 108 1.56 -11.35 3.15
C LYS A 108 0.65 -11.07 1.95
N LYS A 109 -0.58 -10.59 2.19
CA LYS A 109 -1.51 -10.20 1.12
C LYS A 109 -1.14 -8.86 0.47
N ASN A 110 -0.51 -7.97 1.23
CA ASN A 110 -0.09 -6.64 0.78
C ASN A 110 1.44 -6.50 0.88
N PRO A 111 2.22 -7.21 0.05
CA PRO A 111 3.67 -7.15 0.11
C PRO A 111 4.18 -5.78 -0.35
N THR A 112 5.30 -5.34 0.21
CA THR A 112 6.05 -4.22 -0.33
C THR A 112 6.73 -4.64 -1.62
N ILE A 113 6.54 -3.84 -2.65
CA ILE A 113 7.17 -4.03 -3.96
C ILE A 113 8.30 -3.00 -4.07
N SER A 114 9.53 -3.47 -4.01
CA SER A 114 10.72 -2.66 -4.24
C SER A 114 11.18 -2.83 -5.68
N SER A 115 11.28 -1.73 -6.40
CA SER A 115 11.77 -1.72 -7.78
C SER A 115 13.05 -0.91 -7.85
N SER A 116 14.07 -1.46 -8.49
CA SER A 116 15.30 -0.72 -8.82
C SER A 116 15.48 -0.69 -10.33
N VAL A 117 15.88 0.48 -10.81
CA VAL A 117 16.22 0.71 -12.21
C VAL A 117 17.66 1.19 -12.27
N THR A 118 18.54 0.38 -12.83
CA THR A 118 19.93 0.74 -13.06
C THR A 118 20.12 1.06 -14.54
N ASN A 119 20.47 2.31 -14.82
CA ASN A 119 20.86 2.77 -16.13
C ASN A 119 22.39 2.85 -16.18
N ARG A 120 23.01 2.08 -17.07
CA ARG A 120 24.46 2.16 -17.30
C ARG A 120 24.70 2.95 -18.58
N SER A 121 25.42 4.05 -18.46
CA SER A 121 25.88 4.82 -19.61
C SER A 121 27.06 4.13 -20.29
N GLY A 122 27.23 4.34 -21.59
CA GLY A 122 28.40 3.85 -22.34
C GLY A 122 29.75 4.37 -21.83
N SER A 123 29.72 5.44 -21.02
CA SER A 123 30.90 5.99 -20.33
C SER A 123 31.24 5.29 -19.01
N GLY A 124 30.56 4.21 -18.65
CA GLY A 124 30.82 3.45 -17.43
C GLY A 124 30.10 3.96 -16.17
N THR A 125 29.41 5.10 -16.23
CA THR A 125 28.65 5.64 -15.12
C THR A 125 27.31 4.87 -14.99
N SER A 126 26.98 4.41 -13.78
CA SER A 126 25.69 3.79 -13.49
C SER A 126 24.89 4.66 -12.54
N LEU A 127 23.62 4.90 -12.87
CA LEU A 127 22.65 5.56 -12.01
C LEU A 127 21.58 4.54 -11.63
N THR A 128 21.39 4.32 -10.33
CA THR A 128 20.34 3.43 -9.82
C THR A 128 19.29 4.25 -9.10
N SER A 129 18.05 4.14 -9.54
CA SER A 129 16.88 4.71 -8.86
C SER A 129 16.08 3.60 -8.19
N PHE A 130 15.61 3.89 -6.98
CA PHE A 130 14.80 2.97 -6.19
C PHE A 130 13.40 3.54 -6.01
N SER A 131 12.38 2.68 -6.09
CA SER A 131 11.02 3.01 -5.72
C SER A 131 10.39 1.87 -4.93
N ASN A 132 9.67 2.23 -3.86
CA ASN A 132 8.92 1.28 -3.05
C ASN A 132 7.42 1.60 -3.19
N ARG A 133 6.62 0.57 -3.40
CA ARG A 133 5.16 0.67 -3.49
C ARG A 133 4.51 -0.43 -2.67
N GLY A 134 3.30 -0.15 -2.19
CA GLY A 134 2.54 -1.10 -1.39
C GLY A 134 3.09 -1.24 0.02
N GLY A 135 2.81 -2.38 0.62
CA GLY A 135 3.06 -2.63 2.02
C GLY A 135 1.81 -2.38 2.86
N LEU A 136 1.76 -3.00 4.03
CA LEU A 136 0.69 -2.83 4.99
C LEU A 136 1.02 -1.66 5.91
N ASP A 137 0.12 -0.67 6.02
CA ASP A 137 0.13 0.25 7.15
C ASP A 137 -0.40 -0.48 8.37
N GLN A 138 0.53 -0.86 9.27
CA GLN A 138 0.22 -1.69 10.42
C GLN A 138 -0.68 -0.95 11.42
N GLN A 139 -0.42 0.34 11.64
CA GLN A 139 -1.18 1.15 12.61
C GLN A 139 -2.62 1.31 12.15
N GLN A 140 -2.81 1.70 10.90
CA GLN A 140 -4.14 1.83 10.30
C GLN A 140 -4.89 0.50 10.27
N PHE A 141 -4.20 -0.60 9.95
CA PHE A 141 -4.81 -1.94 9.96
C PHE A 141 -5.26 -2.36 11.35
N VAL A 142 -4.43 -2.16 12.38
CA VAL A 142 -4.77 -2.49 13.77
C VAL A 142 -5.92 -1.63 14.26
N GLN A 143 -5.89 -0.34 13.99
CA GLN A 143 -6.97 0.57 14.34
C GLN A 143 -8.29 0.12 13.71
N ALA A 144 -8.32 -0.09 12.39
CA ALA A 144 -9.51 -0.57 11.69
C ALA A 144 -10.01 -1.92 12.22
N LYS A 145 -9.08 -2.81 12.64
CA LYS A 145 -9.44 -4.11 13.20
C LYS A 145 -10.08 -3.98 14.58
N LEU A 146 -9.59 -3.09 15.42
CA LEU A 146 -10.15 -2.83 16.75
C LEU A 146 -11.48 -2.08 16.66
N GLU A 147 -11.61 -1.12 15.75
CA GLU A 147 -12.86 -0.37 15.50
C GLU A 147 -14.02 -1.26 15.05
N GLN A 148 -13.72 -2.40 14.41
CA GLN A 148 -14.72 -3.40 14.02
C GLN A 148 -15.17 -4.32 15.16
N SER A 149 -14.59 -4.19 16.36
CA SER A 149 -14.96 -5.01 17.51
C SER A 149 -16.19 -4.46 18.24
N ASP A 150 -17.01 -5.35 18.79
CA ASP A 150 -18.16 -4.96 19.63
C ASP A 150 -17.71 -4.18 20.86
N GLU A 151 -16.51 -4.46 21.34
CA GLU A 151 -15.92 -3.81 22.51
C GLU A 151 -15.59 -2.35 22.25
N TYR A 152 -15.12 -2.01 21.04
CA TYR A 152 -14.94 -0.62 20.62
C TYR A 152 -16.26 0.16 20.70
N ALA A 153 -17.33 -0.42 20.14
CA ALA A 153 -18.64 0.21 20.16
C ALA A 153 -19.17 0.40 21.62
N ALA A 154 -18.91 -0.57 22.50
CA ALA A 154 -19.28 -0.48 23.90
C ALA A 154 -18.47 0.61 24.64
N TYR A 155 -17.16 0.66 24.40
CA TYR A 155 -16.27 1.66 25.00
C TYR A 155 -16.63 3.09 24.57
N GLN A 156 -16.90 3.30 23.28
CA GLN A 156 -17.32 4.61 22.78
C GLN A 156 -18.65 5.08 23.39
N LYS A 157 -19.61 4.18 23.55
CA LYS A 157 -20.87 4.51 24.27
C LYS A 157 -20.63 4.87 25.72
N ALA A 158 -19.77 4.13 26.42
CA ALA A 158 -19.45 4.38 27.81
C ALA A 158 -18.75 5.74 28.02
N THR A 159 -17.78 6.07 27.16
CA THR A 159 -17.07 7.37 27.21
C THR A 159 -18.02 8.53 26.92
N THR A 160 -18.86 8.41 25.90
CA THR A 160 -19.87 9.44 25.57
C THR A 160 -20.84 9.67 26.73
N TYR A 161 -21.31 8.58 27.37
CA TYR A 161 -22.19 8.67 28.54
C TYR A 161 -21.49 9.35 29.72
N PHE A 162 -20.24 8.96 29.99
CA PHE A 162 -19.44 9.55 31.05
C PHE A 162 -19.20 11.05 30.83
N ASP A 163 -18.84 11.46 29.62
CA ASP A 163 -18.62 12.86 29.27
C ASP A 163 -19.92 13.68 29.42
N SER A 164 -21.05 13.11 29.04
CA SER A 164 -22.37 13.73 29.20
C SER A 164 -22.70 13.94 30.68
N MET A 165 -22.43 12.93 31.51
CA MET A 165 -22.64 13.01 32.96
C MET A 165 -21.72 14.03 33.62
N MET A 166 -20.43 14.05 33.21
CA MET A 166 -19.46 15.04 33.73
C MET A 166 -19.81 16.46 33.31
N SER A 167 -20.32 16.65 32.10
CA SER A 167 -20.83 17.94 31.61
C SER A 167 -22.03 18.42 32.42
N ALA A 168 -22.96 17.50 32.75
CA ALA A 168 -24.12 17.80 33.56
C ALA A 168 -23.73 18.18 35.02
N LEU A 169 -22.73 17.50 35.60
CA LEU A 169 -22.21 17.77 36.94
C LEU A 169 -21.45 19.10 37.04
N ARG A 170 -20.79 19.52 35.98
CA ARG A 170 -20.08 20.81 35.94
C ARG A 170 -21.03 22.01 35.93
N GLY A 171 -22.31 21.79 35.63
CA GLY A 171 -23.30 22.85 35.49
C GLY A 171 -23.03 23.74 34.27
N PRO A 172 -23.99 24.55 33.86
CA PRO A 172 -23.69 25.60 32.89
C PRO A 172 -22.67 26.52 33.57
N ALA A 173 -21.48 26.64 32.95
CA ALA A 173 -20.43 27.54 33.41
C ALA A 173 -21.07 28.92 33.67
N GLY A 174 -21.07 29.34 34.95
CA GLY A 174 -21.88 30.42 35.47
C GLY A 174 -21.90 31.63 34.56
N GLY A 175 -23.09 31.98 34.11
CA GLY A 175 -23.36 33.34 33.70
C GLY A 175 -23.08 34.23 34.89
N GLY A 176 -21.91 34.86 34.89
CA GLY A 176 -21.59 35.92 35.87
C GLY A 176 -22.59 37.05 35.69
N ILE A 177 -23.20 37.40 36.79
CA ILE A 177 -23.89 38.67 37.02
C ILE A 177 -22.85 39.79 36.92
#